data_44f55678446d5a71b6d6033c90207dfc
#
_entry.id   44f55678446d5a71b6d6033c90207dfc
#
_cell.length_a   1.000
_cell.length_b   1.000
_cell.length_c   1.000
_cell.angle_alpha   90.00
_cell.angle_beta   90.00
_cell.angle_gamma   90.00
#
_symmetry.space_group_name_H-M   'P 1'
#
loop_
_entity.id
_entity.type
_entity.pdbx_description
1 polymer ?
#
loop_
_entity_poly.entity_id
_entity_poly.type
_entity_poly.pdbx_seq_one_letter_code
_entity_poly.pdbx_strand_id
1 'polypeptide(L)'
;MTDFIPTDCPTAITPNRMQVHSIVQETPDVWSLRLINHDFYPYLPGQYALVSIRNSDETLRAYTLSSTPGLSPFIQLTVRCLADGEGSQWLTQQVKAGDYLWLSDAQGEFTCAHFDDDHYLMCAAGCGVTPVMSMCRYLLAQRPKADIRVIFNVRTPADVIFADAWQALLQQYPQQLQLTLMAESDATDGFITGRINAQVMQQVAPDITHRRVMTCGPAPYMDWVEQYCREQA
;
A
#
# COMPACT_ATOMS: atom_id res chain seq x y z
N MET A 1 -8.97 -27.23 29.85
CA MET A 1 -9.21 -26.43 28.65
C MET A 1 -8.22 -26.93 27.61
N THR A 2 -8.67 -27.74 26.72
CA THR A 2 -7.84 -28.21 25.60
C THR A 2 -7.74 -27.04 24.63
N ASP A 3 -6.54 -26.48 24.53
CA ASP A 3 -6.23 -25.51 23.48
C ASP A 3 -6.54 -26.15 22.14
N PHE A 4 -7.55 -25.64 21.48
CA PHE A 4 -7.92 -26.02 20.13
C PHE A 4 -6.84 -25.44 19.22
N ILE A 5 -5.80 -26.21 18.97
CA ILE A 5 -4.85 -25.93 17.89
C ILE A 5 -5.64 -26.24 16.61
N PRO A 6 -5.96 -25.26 15.78
CA PRO A 6 -6.60 -25.54 14.50
C PRO A 6 -5.69 -26.50 13.73
N THR A 7 -6.26 -27.57 13.23
CA THR A 7 -5.56 -28.59 12.44
C THR A 7 -5.06 -28.07 11.08
N ASP A 8 -5.40 -26.86 10.73
CA ASP A 8 -4.95 -26.18 9.53
C ASP A 8 -3.69 -25.36 9.83
N CYS A 9 -2.68 -26.05 10.32
CA CYS A 9 -1.39 -25.44 10.56
C CYS A 9 -0.80 -24.99 9.21
N PRO A 10 -0.45 -23.72 9.06
CA PRO A 10 0.17 -23.25 7.84
C PRO A 10 1.54 -23.87 7.69
N THR A 11 2.13 -23.68 6.55
CA THR A 11 3.50 -24.04 6.28
C THR A 11 4.46 -23.31 7.21
N ALA A 12 5.69 -23.81 7.30
CA ALA A 12 6.79 -23.09 7.93
C ALA A 12 7.04 -21.70 7.32
N ILE A 13 6.49 -21.43 6.12
CA ILE A 13 6.61 -20.16 5.40
C ILE A 13 5.64 -19.11 5.97
N THR A 14 4.47 -19.51 6.49
CA THR A 14 3.44 -18.60 7.02
C THR A 14 3.14 -18.91 8.50
N PRO A 15 4.08 -18.67 9.40
CA PRO A 15 3.95 -19.06 10.81
C PRO A 15 3.07 -18.11 11.63
N ASN A 16 2.76 -16.91 11.09
CA ASN A 16 2.12 -15.87 11.89
C ASN A 16 0.59 -15.92 11.73
N ARG A 17 -0.09 -16.39 12.78
CA ARG A 17 -1.56 -16.42 12.82
C ARG A 17 -2.11 -15.05 13.20
N MET A 18 -3.00 -14.53 12.41
CA MET A 18 -3.65 -13.25 12.63
C MET A 18 -5.16 -13.37 12.59
N GLN A 19 -5.85 -12.70 13.51
CA GLN A 19 -7.30 -12.65 13.52
C GLN A 19 -7.79 -11.43 12.73
N VAL A 20 -8.76 -11.62 11.85
CA VAL A 20 -9.44 -10.54 11.14
C VAL A 20 -10.32 -9.78 12.14
N HIS A 21 -9.95 -8.54 12.45
CA HIS A 21 -10.73 -7.67 13.32
C HIS A 21 -11.91 -7.05 12.56
N SER A 22 -11.63 -6.47 11.40
CA SER A 22 -12.64 -5.81 10.58
C SER A 22 -12.21 -5.76 9.12
N ILE A 23 -13.19 -5.58 8.24
CA ILE A 23 -13.01 -5.43 6.80
C ILE A 23 -13.68 -4.13 6.38
N VAL A 24 -12.96 -3.30 5.65
CA VAL A 24 -13.42 -2.00 5.15
C VAL A 24 -13.36 -2.00 3.63
N GLN A 25 -14.45 -1.63 2.98
CA GLN A 25 -14.45 -1.40 1.55
C GLN A 25 -13.86 -0.02 1.25
N GLU A 26 -12.76 0.01 0.52
CA GLU A 26 -12.06 1.24 0.14
C GLU A 26 -12.60 1.83 -1.18
N THR A 27 -12.84 0.95 -2.16
CA THR A 27 -13.38 1.26 -3.48
C THR A 27 -14.35 0.16 -3.91
N PRO A 28 -15.06 0.27 -5.04
CA PRO A 28 -15.96 -0.79 -5.49
C PRO A 28 -15.31 -2.18 -5.63
N ASP A 29 -13.99 -2.24 -5.87
CA ASP A 29 -13.25 -3.49 -6.08
C ASP A 29 -12.06 -3.70 -5.12
N VAL A 30 -11.91 -2.88 -4.06
CA VAL A 30 -10.80 -2.96 -3.10
C VAL A 30 -11.30 -2.97 -1.67
N TRP A 31 -10.75 -3.87 -0.86
CA TRP A 31 -11.05 -4.01 0.57
C TRP A 31 -9.77 -4.02 1.42
N SER A 32 -9.84 -3.41 2.58
CA SER A 32 -8.81 -3.47 3.62
C SER A 32 -9.22 -4.42 4.72
N LEU A 33 -8.41 -5.43 4.97
CA LEU A 33 -8.53 -6.36 6.09
C LEU A 33 -7.64 -5.86 7.23
N ARG A 34 -8.22 -5.52 8.37
CA ARG A 34 -7.52 -5.11 9.58
C ARG A 34 -7.32 -6.33 10.47
N LEU A 35 -6.08 -6.62 10.79
CA LEU A 35 -5.67 -7.85 11.47
C LEU A 35 -5.09 -7.55 12.84
N ILE A 36 -5.42 -8.42 13.79
CA ILE A 36 -4.80 -8.45 15.12
C ILE A 36 -3.79 -9.59 15.13
N ASN A 37 -2.55 -9.28 15.48
CA ASN A 37 -1.56 -10.28 15.86
C ASN A 37 -1.50 -10.39 17.39
N HIS A 38 -1.45 -11.59 17.91
CA HIS A 38 -1.30 -11.84 19.34
C HIS A 38 0.16 -11.79 19.80
N ASP A 39 1.07 -11.93 18.84
CA ASP A 39 2.52 -11.87 19.06
C ASP A 39 3.11 -10.62 18.38
N PHE A 40 4.35 -10.28 18.72
CA PHE A 40 5.06 -9.20 18.07
C PHE A 40 5.34 -9.55 16.60
N TYR A 41 4.90 -8.70 15.68
CA TYR A 41 5.10 -8.84 14.24
C TYR A 41 5.87 -7.63 13.69
N PRO A 42 7.19 -7.71 13.60
CA PRO A 42 8.02 -6.61 13.11
C PRO A 42 7.95 -6.50 11.58
N TYR A 43 7.83 -5.29 11.09
CA TYR A 43 7.93 -4.98 9.66
C TYR A 43 8.39 -3.54 9.44
N LEU A 44 8.86 -3.25 8.22
CA LEU A 44 9.20 -1.91 7.78
C LEU A 44 8.10 -1.35 6.86
N PRO A 45 7.92 -0.01 6.83
CA PRO A 45 6.92 0.61 5.96
C PRO A 45 7.22 0.29 4.49
N GLY A 46 6.23 -0.23 3.77
CA GLY A 46 6.35 -0.64 2.37
C GLY A 46 6.57 -2.12 2.14
N GLN A 47 6.93 -2.89 3.16
CA GLN A 47 7.08 -4.35 3.06
C GLN A 47 5.76 -5.07 2.82
N TYR A 48 5.84 -6.31 2.38
CA TYR A 48 4.72 -7.21 2.15
C TYR A 48 4.84 -8.50 2.97
N ALA A 49 3.76 -9.24 3.06
CA ALA A 49 3.75 -10.61 3.57
C ALA A 49 3.12 -11.56 2.55
N LEU A 50 3.54 -12.81 2.59
CA LEU A 50 2.83 -13.89 1.90
C LEU A 50 1.66 -14.31 2.77
N VAL A 51 0.50 -14.42 2.17
CA VAL A 51 -0.73 -14.89 2.82
C VAL A 51 -1.05 -16.28 2.31
N SER A 52 -1.29 -17.21 3.22
CA SER A 52 -1.77 -18.55 2.92
C SER A 52 -3.24 -18.45 2.49
N ILE A 53 -3.52 -18.76 1.23
CA ILE A 53 -4.87 -18.70 0.69
C ILE A 53 -5.67 -19.92 1.11
N ARG A 54 -6.87 -19.70 1.69
CA ARG A 54 -7.71 -20.74 2.31
C ARG A 54 -6.99 -21.55 3.40
N ASN A 55 -6.00 -20.91 4.03
CA ASN A 55 -5.13 -21.57 5.02
C ASN A 55 -4.48 -22.86 4.48
N SER A 56 -4.19 -22.88 3.17
CA SER A 56 -3.53 -23.97 2.47
C SER A 56 -2.02 -23.75 2.44
N ASP A 57 -1.25 -24.81 2.38
CA ASP A 57 0.19 -24.79 2.17
C ASP A 57 0.61 -24.67 0.71
N GLU A 58 -0.33 -24.85 -0.22
CA GLU A 58 -0.05 -24.89 -1.66
C GLU A 58 -0.12 -23.52 -2.32
N THR A 59 -0.97 -22.60 -1.81
CA THR A 59 -1.24 -21.33 -2.48
C THR A 59 -0.89 -20.16 -1.59
N LEU A 60 0.17 -19.44 -1.96
CA LEU A 60 0.61 -18.20 -1.32
C LEU A 60 0.42 -17.01 -2.25
N ARG A 61 0.02 -15.87 -1.69
CA ARG A 61 -0.06 -14.60 -2.42
C ARG A 61 0.55 -13.48 -1.61
N ALA A 62 1.32 -12.63 -2.27
CA ALA A 62 1.95 -11.48 -1.65
C ALA A 62 0.98 -10.29 -1.58
N TYR A 63 0.86 -9.69 -0.40
CA TYR A 63 0.13 -8.45 -0.18
C TYR A 63 0.95 -7.49 0.66
N THR A 64 0.98 -6.23 0.24
CA THR A 64 1.63 -5.18 1.02
C THR A 64 0.97 -5.03 2.39
N LEU A 65 1.81 -4.82 3.41
CA LEU A 65 1.39 -4.36 4.73
C LEU A 65 1.09 -2.86 4.62
N SER A 66 -0.17 -2.53 4.33
CA SER A 66 -0.60 -1.13 4.08
C SER A 66 -0.75 -0.30 5.36
N SER A 67 -0.69 -0.95 6.52
CA SER A 67 -0.52 -0.30 7.82
C SER A 67 0.90 0.26 7.98
N THR A 68 1.08 1.10 8.99
CA THR A 68 2.37 1.73 9.30
C THR A 68 2.90 1.19 10.62
N PRO A 69 4.13 0.62 10.66
CA PRO A 69 4.67 0.06 11.89
C PRO A 69 4.80 1.13 12.97
N GLY A 70 4.41 0.77 14.20
CA GLY A 70 4.47 1.66 15.36
C GLY A 70 3.40 2.77 15.41
N LEU A 71 2.60 2.95 14.35
CA LEU A 71 1.56 3.99 14.28
C LEU A 71 0.15 3.42 14.11
N SER A 72 0.01 2.35 13.33
CA SER A 72 -1.29 1.73 13.11
C SER A 72 -1.63 0.75 14.23
N PRO A 73 -2.87 0.76 14.75
CA PRO A 73 -3.30 -0.17 15.80
C PRO A 73 -3.51 -1.59 15.28
N PHE A 74 -3.59 -1.78 13.97
CA PHE A 74 -3.79 -3.04 13.29
C PHE A 74 -2.73 -3.25 12.22
N ILE A 75 -2.41 -4.49 11.92
CA ILE A 75 -1.77 -4.87 10.67
C ILE A 75 -2.85 -4.83 9.59
N GLN A 76 -2.56 -4.26 8.43
CA GLN A 76 -3.56 -4.09 7.39
C GLN A 76 -3.05 -4.62 6.05
N LEU A 77 -3.89 -5.44 5.42
CA LEU A 77 -3.76 -5.86 4.03
C LEU A 77 -4.85 -5.17 3.21
N THR A 78 -4.49 -4.58 2.08
CA THR A 78 -5.46 -3.96 1.17
C THR A 78 -5.43 -4.69 -0.16
N VAL A 79 -6.56 -5.26 -0.53
CA VAL A 79 -6.70 -6.27 -1.57
C VAL A 79 -7.71 -5.85 -2.61
N ARG A 80 -7.29 -5.85 -3.89
CA ARG A 80 -8.21 -5.72 -5.01
C ARG A 80 -8.78 -7.09 -5.38
N CYS A 81 -10.08 -7.19 -5.49
CA CYS A 81 -10.77 -8.37 -6.00
C CYS A 81 -10.57 -8.48 -7.52
N LEU A 82 -9.88 -9.52 -7.96
CA LEU A 82 -9.68 -9.80 -9.37
C LEU A 82 -10.66 -10.85 -9.84
N ALA A 83 -11.23 -10.70 -11.05
CA ALA A 83 -12.24 -11.62 -11.59
C ALA A 83 -11.76 -13.07 -11.65
N ASP A 84 -10.47 -13.27 -11.98
CA ASP A 84 -9.84 -14.61 -12.08
C ASP A 84 -8.87 -14.87 -10.92
N GLY A 85 -8.93 -14.07 -9.84
CA GLY A 85 -7.99 -14.14 -8.74
C GLY A 85 -8.51 -14.95 -7.55
N GLU A 86 -8.24 -16.25 -7.50
CA GLU A 86 -8.69 -17.12 -6.40
C GLU A 86 -8.40 -16.54 -5.00
N GLY A 87 -7.16 -16.11 -4.77
CA GLY A 87 -6.76 -15.55 -3.47
C GLY A 87 -7.45 -14.24 -3.14
N SER A 88 -7.55 -13.32 -4.10
CA SER A 88 -8.19 -12.04 -3.89
C SER A 88 -9.71 -12.19 -3.69
N GLN A 89 -10.36 -13.09 -4.43
CA GLN A 89 -11.78 -13.39 -4.22
C GLN A 89 -12.04 -13.99 -2.85
N TRP A 90 -11.22 -14.95 -2.43
CA TRP A 90 -11.35 -15.53 -1.10
C TRP A 90 -11.21 -14.50 -0.01
N LEU A 91 -10.17 -13.68 -0.04
CA LEU A 91 -9.91 -12.64 0.96
C LEU A 91 -11.01 -11.57 1.03
N THR A 92 -11.60 -11.20 -0.11
CA THR A 92 -12.56 -10.09 -0.17
C THR A 92 -14.02 -10.51 -0.08
N GLN A 93 -14.36 -11.78 -0.39
CA GLN A 93 -15.74 -12.24 -0.49
C GLN A 93 -16.11 -13.32 0.54
N GLN A 94 -15.13 -14.09 1.03
CA GLN A 94 -15.40 -15.25 1.90
C GLN A 94 -14.88 -15.03 3.32
N VAL A 95 -13.72 -14.38 3.47
CA VAL A 95 -13.14 -14.06 4.79
C VAL A 95 -14.02 -13.04 5.51
N LYS A 96 -14.22 -13.25 6.81
CA LYS A 96 -15.06 -12.42 7.69
C LYS A 96 -14.30 -12.01 8.95
N ALA A 97 -14.82 -10.99 9.63
CA ALA A 97 -14.34 -10.62 10.96
C ALA A 97 -14.46 -11.83 11.92
N GLY A 98 -13.40 -12.09 12.66
CA GLY A 98 -13.26 -13.26 13.54
C GLY A 98 -12.50 -14.43 12.92
N ASP A 99 -12.39 -14.50 11.59
CA ASP A 99 -11.60 -15.53 10.92
C ASP A 99 -10.10 -15.36 11.17
N TYR A 100 -9.35 -16.42 10.92
CA TYR A 100 -7.90 -16.43 11.03
C TYR A 100 -7.23 -16.51 9.67
N LEU A 101 -6.17 -15.73 9.50
CA LEU A 101 -5.26 -15.77 8.37
C LEU A 101 -3.87 -16.13 8.85
N TRP A 102 -3.07 -16.66 7.95
CA TRP A 102 -1.68 -17.00 8.22
C TRP A 102 -0.76 -16.26 7.26
N LEU A 103 0.21 -15.53 7.83
CA LEU A 103 1.15 -14.70 7.11
C LEU A 103 2.58 -15.18 7.31
N SER A 104 3.40 -14.98 6.29
CA SER A 104 4.86 -15.06 6.45
C SER A 104 5.36 -13.93 7.35
N ASP A 105 6.61 -13.98 7.75
CA ASP A 105 7.33 -12.79 8.19
C ASP A 105 7.31 -11.73 7.07
N ALA A 106 7.46 -10.47 7.45
CA ALA A 106 7.50 -9.37 6.50
C ALA A 106 8.75 -9.46 5.60
N GLN A 107 8.57 -9.15 4.33
CA GLN A 107 9.59 -9.29 3.29
C GLN A 107 9.62 -8.07 2.37
N GLY A 108 10.71 -7.96 1.61
CA GLY A 108 10.87 -6.95 0.56
C GLY A 108 11.75 -5.78 0.96
N GLU A 109 12.46 -5.26 -0.05
CA GLU A 109 13.40 -4.15 0.08
C GLU A 109 12.79 -2.78 -0.31
N PHE A 110 11.53 -2.77 -0.75
CA PHE A 110 10.82 -1.54 -1.10
C PHE A 110 10.32 -0.83 0.16
N THR A 111 11.24 -0.11 0.80
CA THR A 111 10.98 0.63 2.05
C THR A 111 11.74 1.95 2.08
N CYS A 112 11.13 2.97 2.70
CA CYS A 112 11.79 4.25 2.96
C CYS A 112 12.68 4.22 4.21
N ALA A 113 12.59 3.16 5.04
CA ALA A 113 13.29 3.11 6.32
C ALA A 113 14.82 3.00 6.20
N HIS A 114 15.33 2.61 5.03
CA HIS A 114 16.76 2.49 4.76
C HIS A 114 17.42 3.79 4.26
N PHE A 115 16.67 4.86 4.10
CA PHE A 115 17.14 6.12 3.54
C PHE A 115 17.00 7.27 4.54
N ASP A 116 17.95 8.20 4.50
CA ASP A 116 17.96 9.40 5.35
C ASP A 116 17.52 10.67 4.61
N ASP A 117 16.92 10.51 3.43
CA ASP A 117 16.41 11.63 2.63
C ASP A 117 15.21 12.30 3.33
N ASP A 118 15.11 13.61 3.17
CA ASP A 118 13.93 14.38 3.59
C ASP A 118 12.97 14.67 2.42
N HIS A 119 13.46 14.61 1.17
CA HIS A 119 12.70 14.92 -0.04
C HIS A 119 12.34 13.66 -0.80
N TYR A 120 11.04 13.41 -0.94
CA TYR A 120 10.53 12.23 -1.65
C TYR A 120 9.61 12.61 -2.81
N LEU A 121 9.67 11.84 -3.88
CA LEU A 121 8.63 11.74 -4.89
C LEU A 121 8.15 10.29 -4.93
N MET A 122 6.88 10.08 -4.62
CA MET A 122 6.27 8.76 -4.63
C MET A 122 5.24 8.66 -5.75
N CYS A 123 5.47 7.76 -6.69
CA CYS A 123 4.59 7.54 -7.84
C CYS A 123 3.85 6.22 -7.66
N ALA A 124 2.53 6.28 -7.58
CA ALA A 124 1.67 5.13 -7.37
C ALA A 124 0.62 4.98 -8.47
N ALA A 125 0.31 3.75 -8.85
CA ALA A 125 -0.83 3.45 -9.70
C ALA A 125 -1.67 2.29 -9.13
N GLY A 126 -2.97 2.52 -8.98
CA GLY A 126 -3.91 1.54 -8.44
C GLY A 126 -3.48 1.04 -7.05
N CYS A 127 -3.40 -0.29 -6.87
CA CYS A 127 -2.97 -0.90 -5.60
C CYS A 127 -1.51 -0.63 -5.24
N GLY A 128 -0.68 -0.11 -6.14
CA GLY A 128 0.67 0.36 -5.83
C GLY A 128 0.70 1.50 -4.80
N VAL A 129 -0.44 2.09 -4.48
CA VAL A 129 -0.57 3.08 -3.41
C VAL A 129 -0.42 2.47 -2.00
N THR A 130 -0.58 1.16 -1.84
CA THR A 130 -0.54 0.51 -0.52
C THR A 130 0.81 0.68 0.20
N PRO A 131 1.99 0.41 -0.41
CA PRO A 131 3.26 0.70 0.23
C PRO A 131 3.50 2.21 0.37
N VAL A 132 3.03 3.01 -0.58
CA VAL A 132 3.18 4.47 -0.54
C VAL A 132 2.46 5.07 0.66
N MET A 133 1.23 4.65 0.95
CA MET A 133 0.49 5.09 2.14
C MET A 133 1.22 4.73 3.44
N SER A 134 1.74 3.50 3.55
CA SER A 134 2.51 3.07 4.71
C SER A 134 3.77 3.92 4.92
N MET A 135 4.52 4.17 3.85
CA MET A 135 5.73 4.99 3.87
C MET A 135 5.46 6.47 4.13
N CYS A 136 4.43 7.06 3.52
CA CYS A 136 4.04 8.45 3.76
C CYS A 136 3.74 8.69 5.23
N ARG A 137 2.88 7.86 5.84
CA ARG A 137 2.56 7.97 7.26
C ARG A 137 3.79 7.85 8.15
N TYR A 138 4.67 6.90 7.83
CA TYR A 138 5.91 6.71 8.57
C TYR A 138 6.81 7.94 8.52
N LEU A 139 7.10 8.43 7.31
CA LEU A 139 7.96 9.59 7.11
C LEU A 139 7.39 10.86 7.76
N LEU A 140 6.10 11.14 7.57
CA LEU A 140 5.44 12.30 8.16
C LEU A 140 5.47 12.29 9.68
N ALA A 141 5.38 11.11 10.31
CA ALA A 141 5.44 10.99 11.77
C ALA A 141 6.86 11.03 12.34
N GLN A 142 7.85 10.53 11.60
CA GLN A 142 9.22 10.37 12.09
C GLN A 142 10.15 11.52 11.65
N ARG A 143 9.82 12.26 10.59
CA ARG A 143 10.68 13.26 9.98
C ARG A 143 10.00 14.62 9.88
N PRO A 144 10.25 15.54 10.83
CA PRO A 144 9.61 16.86 10.83
C PRO A 144 9.94 17.74 9.60
N LYS A 145 11.01 17.41 8.88
CA LYS A 145 11.45 18.13 7.67
C LYS A 145 11.06 17.45 6.36
N ALA A 146 10.34 16.33 6.43
CA ALA A 146 9.97 15.62 5.21
C ALA A 146 9.15 16.51 4.26
N ASP A 147 9.54 16.52 3.00
CA ASP A 147 8.79 17.08 1.86
C ASP A 147 8.45 15.91 0.94
N ILE A 148 7.20 15.48 0.99
CA ILE A 148 6.69 14.31 0.27
C ILE A 148 5.72 14.78 -0.79
N ARG A 149 6.03 14.46 -2.05
CA ARG A 149 5.14 14.64 -3.18
C ARG A 149 4.68 13.30 -3.69
N VAL A 150 3.38 13.14 -3.81
CA VAL A 150 2.75 11.90 -4.28
C VAL A 150 2.02 12.18 -5.58
N ILE A 151 2.28 11.36 -6.59
CA ILE A 151 1.47 11.27 -7.81
C ILE A 151 0.72 9.93 -7.73
N PHE A 152 -0.60 9.99 -7.64
CA PHE A 152 -1.42 8.80 -7.55
C PHE A 152 -2.36 8.69 -8.76
N ASN A 153 -2.10 7.67 -9.60
CA ASN A 153 -2.86 7.37 -10.78
C ASN A 153 -3.95 6.34 -10.51
N VAL A 154 -5.16 6.66 -10.88
CA VAL A 154 -6.34 5.78 -10.81
C VAL A 154 -7.03 5.70 -12.17
N ARG A 155 -7.91 4.72 -12.37
CA ARG A 155 -8.73 4.62 -13.59
C ARG A 155 -9.78 5.72 -13.60
N THR A 156 -10.53 5.84 -12.50
CA THR A 156 -11.56 6.85 -12.27
C THR A 156 -11.44 7.43 -10.86
N PRO A 157 -12.02 8.59 -10.56
CA PRO A 157 -12.02 9.14 -9.20
C PRO A 157 -12.55 8.20 -8.11
N ALA A 158 -13.50 7.31 -8.45
CA ALA A 158 -14.03 6.31 -7.53
C ALA A 158 -13.02 5.21 -7.13
N ASP A 159 -11.90 5.10 -7.86
CA ASP A 159 -10.84 4.12 -7.60
C ASP A 159 -9.74 4.64 -6.64
N VAL A 160 -9.93 5.80 -6.00
CA VAL A 160 -8.96 6.34 -5.02
C VAL A 160 -9.01 5.53 -3.74
N ILE A 161 -8.04 4.64 -3.58
CA ILE A 161 -7.84 3.84 -2.36
C ILE A 161 -7.39 4.77 -1.23
N PHE A 162 -7.95 4.62 -0.02
CA PHE A 162 -7.65 5.43 1.17
C PHE A 162 -8.04 6.92 1.05
N ALA A 163 -9.13 7.23 0.34
CA ALA A 163 -9.54 8.62 0.10
C ALA A 163 -9.61 9.45 1.39
N ASP A 164 -10.29 8.97 2.43
CA ASP A 164 -10.42 9.66 3.72
C ASP A 164 -9.06 9.81 4.44
N ALA A 165 -8.20 8.79 4.32
CA ALA A 165 -6.87 8.83 4.92
C ALA A 165 -5.97 9.87 4.25
N TRP A 166 -6.03 10.00 2.93
CA TRP A 166 -5.32 11.06 2.20
C TRP A 166 -5.80 12.44 2.62
N GLN A 167 -7.11 12.66 2.73
CA GLN A 167 -7.65 13.93 3.19
C GLN A 167 -7.18 14.28 4.61
N ALA A 168 -7.20 13.32 5.53
CA ALA A 168 -6.72 13.51 6.89
C ALA A 168 -5.23 13.87 6.94
N LEU A 169 -4.39 13.19 6.16
CA LEU A 169 -2.95 13.48 6.08
C LEU A 169 -2.67 14.87 5.51
N LEU A 170 -3.37 15.27 4.45
CA LEU A 170 -3.23 16.60 3.85
C LEU A 170 -3.64 17.72 4.82
N GLN A 171 -4.65 17.50 5.64
CA GLN A 171 -5.06 18.44 6.69
C GLN A 171 -4.04 18.50 7.83
N GLN A 172 -3.49 17.37 8.23
CA GLN A 172 -2.54 17.27 9.33
C GLN A 172 -1.13 17.78 8.95
N TYR A 173 -0.72 17.56 7.69
CA TYR A 173 0.63 17.86 7.21
C TYR A 173 0.64 18.75 5.95
N PRO A 174 -0.04 19.91 5.97
CA PRO A 174 -0.25 20.72 4.75
C PRO A 174 1.04 21.30 4.16
N GLN A 175 2.13 21.38 4.95
CA GLN A 175 3.42 21.90 4.51
C GLN A 175 4.39 20.78 4.06
N GLN A 176 4.11 19.54 4.42
CA GLN A 176 5.01 18.40 4.20
C GLN A 176 4.51 17.44 3.14
N LEU A 177 3.20 17.40 2.90
CA LEU A 177 2.57 16.46 1.96
C LEU A 177 1.84 17.21 0.85
N GLN A 178 2.18 16.85 -0.37
CA GLN A 178 1.43 17.25 -1.57
C GLN A 178 0.95 15.99 -2.29
N LEU A 179 -0.34 15.91 -2.59
CA LEU A 179 -0.96 14.83 -3.36
C LEU A 179 -1.50 15.33 -4.68
N THR A 180 -1.05 14.74 -5.76
CA THR A 180 -1.55 14.96 -7.12
C THR A 180 -2.30 13.72 -7.55
N LEU A 181 -3.62 13.85 -7.74
CA LEU A 181 -4.48 12.77 -8.22
C LEU A 181 -4.62 12.85 -9.74
N MET A 182 -4.47 11.72 -10.40
CA MET A 182 -4.68 11.59 -11.84
C MET A 182 -5.70 10.49 -12.12
N ALA A 183 -6.67 10.77 -12.99
CA ALA A 183 -7.68 9.80 -13.43
C ALA A 183 -7.61 9.59 -14.95
N GLU A 184 -7.58 8.33 -15.41
CA GLU A 184 -7.53 8.01 -16.83
C GLU A 184 -8.83 8.40 -17.53
N SER A 185 -9.97 8.28 -16.85
CA SER A 185 -11.29 8.71 -17.32
C SER A 185 -12.10 9.36 -16.20
N ASP A 186 -13.18 10.03 -16.59
CA ASP A 186 -14.17 10.64 -15.68
C ASP A 186 -13.56 11.59 -14.62
N ALA A 187 -12.42 12.21 -14.96
CA ALA A 187 -11.75 13.15 -14.08
C ALA A 187 -12.69 14.30 -13.68
N THR A 188 -12.76 14.56 -12.38
CA THR A 188 -13.52 15.65 -11.77
C THR A 188 -12.57 16.71 -11.21
N ASP A 189 -13.12 17.77 -10.63
CA ASP A 189 -12.32 18.81 -9.97
C ASP A 189 -11.35 18.20 -8.96
N GLY A 190 -10.09 18.65 -9.02
CA GLY A 190 -9.00 18.12 -8.20
C GLY A 190 -8.20 16.97 -8.84
N PHE A 191 -8.61 16.49 -10.04
CA PHE A 191 -7.89 15.46 -10.78
C PHE A 191 -7.27 16.02 -12.06
N ILE A 192 -6.05 15.55 -12.36
CA ILE A 192 -5.46 15.72 -13.69
C ILE A 192 -5.94 14.55 -14.56
N THR A 193 -6.42 14.85 -15.76
CA THR A 193 -6.88 13.82 -16.70
C THR A 193 -5.72 13.08 -17.35
N GLY A 194 -5.82 11.78 -17.45
CA GLY A 194 -4.89 10.91 -18.17
C GLY A 194 -3.89 10.21 -17.27
N ARG A 195 -2.85 9.68 -17.93
CA ARG A 195 -1.75 8.95 -17.28
C ARG A 195 -0.59 9.87 -16.97
N ILE A 196 0.27 9.44 -16.03
CA ILE A 196 1.54 10.12 -15.73
C ILE A 196 2.33 10.41 -17.00
N ASN A 197 2.89 11.62 -17.07
CA ASN A 197 3.66 12.10 -18.22
C ASN A 197 4.71 13.12 -17.77
N ALA A 198 5.62 13.47 -18.67
CA ALA A 198 6.74 14.37 -18.39
C ALA A 198 6.28 15.75 -17.88
N GLN A 199 5.17 16.28 -18.42
CA GLN A 199 4.64 17.58 -18.00
C GLN A 199 4.19 17.55 -16.52
N VAL A 200 3.48 16.50 -16.11
CA VAL A 200 3.04 16.33 -14.71
C VAL A 200 4.23 16.12 -13.79
N MET A 201 5.20 15.28 -14.19
CA MET A 201 6.42 15.07 -13.42
C MET A 201 7.18 16.38 -13.19
N GLN A 202 7.35 17.19 -14.23
CA GLN A 202 8.05 18.46 -14.15
C GLN A 202 7.27 19.48 -13.31
N GLN A 203 5.94 19.48 -13.40
CA GLN A 203 5.07 20.37 -12.61
C GLN A 203 5.11 19.99 -11.11
N VAL A 204 5.03 18.70 -10.80
CA VAL A 204 4.97 18.21 -9.41
C VAL A 204 6.35 18.20 -8.76
N ALA A 205 7.38 17.77 -9.48
CA ALA A 205 8.73 17.62 -8.95
C ALA A 205 9.78 18.22 -9.91
N PRO A 206 9.83 19.56 -10.07
CA PRO A 206 10.86 20.22 -10.90
C PRO A 206 12.27 20.00 -10.38
N ASP A 207 12.40 19.61 -9.11
CA ASP A 207 13.62 19.29 -8.39
C ASP A 207 13.86 17.78 -8.23
N ILE A 208 13.37 16.99 -9.17
CA ILE A 208 13.38 15.50 -9.11
C ILE A 208 14.78 14.91 -8.85
N THR A 209 15.83 15.54 -9.34
CA THR A 209 17.22 15.11 -9.12
C THR A 209 17.68 15.20 -7.66
N HIS A 210 16.94 15.93 -6.84
CA HIS A 210 17.18 16.08 -5.40
C HIS A 210 16.18 15.29 -4.55
N ARG A 211 15.37 14.45 -5.17
CA ARG A 211 14.36 13.65 -4.48
C ARG A 211 14.65 12.17 -4.55
N ARG A 212 14.37 11.47 -3.45
CA ARG A 212 14.26 10.02 -3.47
C ARG A 212 12.98 9.65 -4.21
N VAL A 213 13.11 9.05 -5.38
CA VAL A 213 11.95 8.59 -6.17
C VAL A 213 11.63 7.15 -5.81
N MET A 214 10.38 6.90 -5.47
CA MET A 214 9.86 5.56 -5.20
C MET A 214 8.61 5.33 -6.04
N THR A 215 8.54 4.20 -6.73
CA THR A 215 7.40 3.90 -7.61
C THR A 215 6.85 2.51 -7.36
N CYS A 216 5.52 2.38 -7.37
CA CYS A 216 4.83 1.11 -7.28
C CYS A 216 3.52 1.14 -8.08
N GLY A 217 3.31 0.09 -8.88
CA GLY A 217 2.16 -0.04 -9.77
C GLY A 217 2.37 -1.12 -10.82
N PRO A 218 1.58 -1.14 -11.89
CA PRO A 218 1.81 -2.01 -13.04
C PRO A 218 3.20 -1.80 -13.66
N ALA A 219 3.81 -2.88 -14.17
CA ALA A 219 5.16 -2.82 -14.74
C ALA A 219 5.35 -1.69 -15.77
N PRO A 220 4.47 -1.48 -16.76
CA PRO A 220 4.64 -0.38 -17.71
C PRO A 220 4.63 1.02 -17.08
N TYR A 221 3.92 1.18 -15.96
CA TYR A 221 3.92 2.43 -15.20
C TYR A 221 5.26 2.67 -14.51
N MET A 222 5.77 1.65 -13.82
CA MET A 222 7.05 1.72 -13.11
C MET A 222 8.22 1.90 -14.10
N ASP A 223 8.22 1.17 -15.21
CA ASP A 223 9.23 1.28 -16.27
C ASP A 223 9.27 2.71 -16.84
N TRP A 224 8.11 3.32 -17.07
CA TRP A 224 8.03 4.69 -17.55
C TRP A 224 8.62 5.68 -16.55
N VAL A 225 8.27 5.55 -15.25
CA VAL A 225 8.81 6.43 -14.19
C VAL A 225 10.32 6.28 -14.08
N GLU A 226 10.82 5.05 -14.11
CA GLU A 226 12.26 4.77 -14.04
C GLU A 226 13.00 5.37 -15.23
N GLN A 227 12.49 5.17 -16.44
CA GLN A 227 13.09 5.76 -17.64
C GLN A 227 13.13 7.28 -17.55
N TYR A 228 12.01 7.92 -17.18
CA TYR A 228 11.96 9.37 -17.02
C TYR A 228 13.00 9.87 -16.02
N CYS A 229 13.16 9.22 -14.87
CA CYS A 229 14.15 9.59 -13.87
C CYS A 229 15.60 9.46 -14.40
N ARG A 230 15.89 8.42 -15.16
CA ARG A 230 17.20 8.25 -15.81
C ARG A 230 17.54 9.34 -16.82
N GLU A 231 16.52 9.85 -17.53
CA GLU A 231 16.70 10.94 -18.51
C GLU A 231 16.92 12.31 -17.84
N GLN A 232 16.58 12.46 -16.53
CA GLN A 232 16.80 13.69 -15.78
C GLN A 232 18.12 13.67 -14.98
N ALA A 233 18.77 12.52 -14.81
CA ALA A 233 20.03 12.36 -14.08
C ALA A 233 21.20 12.75 -14.96
#